data_7bc29262e81a4eedb3bf1fb2d25fd9ac
#
_entry.id   7bc29262e81a4eedb3bf1fb2d25fd9ac
#
_cell.length_a   1.000
_cell.length_b   1.000
_cell.length_c   1.000
_cell.angle_alpha   90.00
_cell.angle_beta   90.00
_cell.angle_gamma   90.00
#
_symmetry.space_group_name_H-M   'P 1'
#
loop_
_entity.id
_entity.type
_entity.pdbx_description
1 polymer ?
#
loop_
_entity_poly.entity_id
_entity_poly.type
_entity_poly.pdbx_seq_one_letter_code
_entity_poly.pdbx_strand_id
1 'polypeptide(L)'
;MRTWKNGILLPFLLVLLWYIISKLQIFSSYLLPSPAATAITAGELIRSGMLWQHLLISLQRVAGGFLCSVVVALPLGILCGRSNSFQSYCWPILEFLRHVPPLAAIPLIILWFGIDEGSKLVIIFLASFFPLFLNTYSGIKGCDRKLLEVGRSLHFTAWQQARLIQLPAALPAIAVGLQLSLGYSWRALIGAELIAASSGIGYMILDAEQMSRPDIVLVGCLLYTSDAADE
;
A
#
# COMPACT_ATOMS: atom_id res chain seq x y z
N MET A 1 -23.17 10.92 19.05
CA MET A 1 -22.61 12.28 18.94
C MET A 1 -21.42 12.56 19.89
N ARG A 2 -21.10 11.71 20.85
CA ARG A 2 -20.01 11.93 21.84
C ARG A 2 -18.63 11.41 21.36
N THR A 3 -18.58 10.51 20.41
CA THR A 3 -17.35 9.86 19.90
C THR A 3 -16.54 10.73 18.92
N TRP A 4 -17.19 11.59 18.16
CA TRP A 4 -16.52 12.47 17.18
C TRP A 4 -15.69 13.58 17.85
N LYS A 5 -16.16 14.13 18.99
CA LYS A 5 -15.41 15.18 19.71
C LYS A 5 -14.11 14.65 20.32
N ASN A 6 -14.10 13.38 20.74
CA ASN A 6 -12.90 12.75 21.30
C ASN A 6 -11.87 12.37 20.21
N GLY A 7 -12.31 12.09 18.99
CA GLY A 7 -11.44 11.77 17.88
C GLY A 7 -10.59 12.93 17.37
N ILE A 8 -11.10 14.17 17.48
CA ILE A 8 -10.38 15.39 17.04
C ILE A 8 -9.44 15.91 18.14
N LEU A 9 -9.71 15.60 19.41
CA LEU A 9 -8.94 16.13 20.53
C LEU A 9 -7.48 15.68 20.49
N LEU A 10 -7.23 14.40 20.20
CA LEU A 10 -5.87 13.85 20.19
C LEU A 10 -4.99 14.45 19.06
N PRO A 11 -5.42 14.49 17.79
CA PRO A 11 -4.68 15.19 16.74
C PRO A 11 -4.44 16.67 17.05
N PHE A 12 -5.44 17.36 17.60
CA PHE A 12 -5.29 18.76 18.02
C PHE A 12 -4.23 18.94 19.10
N LEU A 13 -4.22 18.06 20.12
CA LEU A 13 -3.21 18.09 21.19
C LEU A 13 -1.80 17.80 20.64
N LEU A 14 -1.66 16.89 19.68
CA LEU A 14 -0.38 16.61 19.04
C LEU A 14 0.15 17.81 18.25
N VAL A 15 -0.70 18.47 17.48
CA VAL A 15 -0.31 19.70 16.74
C VAL A 15 0.02 20.85 17.71
N LEU A 16 -0.75 20.98 18.79
CA LEU A 16 -0.48 21.97 19.83
C LEU A 16 0.85 21.70 20.55
N LEU A 17 1.13 20.45 20.87
CA LEU A 17 2.41 20.01 21.46
C LEU A 17 3.58 20.33 20.52
N TRP A 18 3.45 19.98 19.22
CA TRP A 18 4.44 20.32 18.22
C TRP A 18 4.67 21.84 18.14
N TYR A 19 3.58 22.64 18.13
CA TYR A 19 3.69 24.11 18.14
C TYR A 19 4.43 24.63 19.37
N ILE A 20 4.11 24.11 20.57
CA ILE A 20 4.77 24.52 21.82
C ILE A 20 6.25 24.16 21.81
N ILE A 21 6.61 22.95 21.42
CA ILE A 21 8.00 22.48 21.36
C ILE A 21 8.81 23.36 20.39
N SER A 22 8.24 23.66 19.22
CA SER A 22 8.86 24.51 18.22
C SER A 22 9.02 25.96 18.71
N LYS A 23 8.01 26.51 19.43
CA LYS A 23 8.05 27.87 19.96
C LYS A 23 9.04 28.03 21.12
N LEU A 24 9.17 27.01 21.97
CA LEU A 24 10.15 27.00 23.07
C LEU A 24 11.58 26.75 22.60
N GLN A 25 11.78 26.51 21.28
CA GLN A 25 13.09 26.23 20.69
C GLN A 25 13.85 25.09 21.40
N ILE A 26 13.12 24.09 21.94
CA ILE A 26 13.72 22.89 22.55
C ILE A 26 14.60 22.17 21.52
N PHE A 27 14.16 22.18 20.27
CA PHE A 27 14.96 21.78 19.10
C PHE A 27 15.15 23.02 18.22
N SER A 28 16.31 23.10 17.56
CA SER A 28 16.53 24.17 16.59
C SER A 28 15.45 24.10 15.49
N SER A 29 15.05 25.26 14.95
CA SER A 29 14.09 25.32 13.83
C SER A 29 14.59 24.59 12.58
N TYR A 30 15.86 24.28 12.53
CA TYR A 30 16.53 23.47 11.54
C TYR A 30 16.24 21.96 11.69
N LEU A 31 15.99 21.46 12.90
CA LEU A 31 15.64 20.06 13.16
C LEU A 31 14.14 19.86 13.19
N LEU A 32 13.41 20.81 13.77
CA LEU A 32 11.95 20.74 13.90
C LEU A 32 11.32 22.07 13.50
N PRO A 33 10.97 22.26 12.21
CA PRO A 33 10.26 23.44 11.74
C PRO A 33 8.90 23.60 12.45
N SER A 34 8.45 24.84 12.58
CA SER A 34 7.12 25.10 13.17
C SER A 34 6.00 24.62 12.25
N PRO A 35 4.82 24.26 12.78
CA PRO A 35 3.65 23.93 11.99
C PRO A 35 3.30 25.01 10.95
N ALA A 36 3.49 26.29 11.30
CA ALA A 36 3.25 27.42 10.39
C ALA A 36 4.24 27.42 9.22
N ALA A 37 5.55 27.22 9.48
CA ALA A 37 6.56 27.13 8.44
C ALA A 37 6.29 25.95 7.49
N THR A 38 5.97 24.77 8.04
CA THR A 38 5.62 23.60 7.25
C THR A 38 4.37 23.84 6.38
N ALA A 39 3.36 24.54 6.89
CA ALA A 39 2.16 24.89 6.12
C ALA A 39 2.47 25.89 4.98
N ILE A 40 3.35 26.87 5.22
CA ILE A 40 3.79 27.80 4.18
C ILE A 40 4.53 27.04 3.08
N THR A 41 5.49 26.19 3.44
CA THR A 41 6.25 25.35 2.49
C THR A 41 5.33 24.43 1.69
N ALA A 42 4.33 23.81 2.33
CA ALA A 42 3.32 23.03 1.61
C ALA A 42 2.57 23.87 0.57
N GLY A 43 2.18 25.10 0.94
CA GLY A 43 1.54 26.04 0.02
C GLY A 43 2.44 26.43 -1.17
N GLU A 44 3.73 26.62 -0.95
CA GLU A 44 4.72 26.90 -2.01
C GLU A 44 4.90 25.71 -2.94
N LEU A 45 5.03 24.50 -2.41
CA LEU A 45 5.16 23.26 -3.19
C LEU A 45 3.91 22.98 -4.04
N ILE A 46 2.72 23.31 -3.53
CA ILE A 46 1.46 23.20 -4.28
C ILE A 46 1.42 24.23 -5.42
N ARG A 47 1.76 25.50 -5.12
CA ARG A 47 1.73 26.60 -6.11
C ARG A 47 2.78 26.45 -7.20
N SER A 48 3.96 25.96 -6.87
CA SER A 48 5.03 25.68 -7.85
C SER A 48 4.70 24.49 -8.76
N GLY A 49 3.71 23.68 -8.41
CA GLY A 49 3.40 22.45 -9.12
C GLY A 49 4.31 21.26 -8.80
N MET A 50 5.38 21.48 -8.03
CA MET A 50 6.38 20.45 -7.69
C MET A 50 5.73 19.28 -6.95
N LEU A 51 4.87 19.57 -5.96
CA LEU A 51 4.16 18.54 -5.20
C LEU A 51 3.31 17.65 -6.11
N TRP A 52 2.58 18.26 -7.04
CA TRP A 52 1.70 17.55 -7.97
C TRP A 52 2.47 16.64 -8.93
N GLN A 53 3.65 17.08 -9.40
CA GLN A 53 4.50 16.27 -10.27
C GLN A 53 4.96 15.00 -9.54
N HIS A 54 5.51 15.14 -8.33
CA HIS A 54 5.98 14.01 -7.53
C HIS A 54 4.82 13.09 -7.12
N LEU A 55 3.68 13.65 -6.71
CA LEU A 55 2.50 12.88 -6.33
C LEU A 55 1.95 12.05 -7.50
N LEU A 56 1.82 12.64 -8.69
CA LEU A 56 1.31 11.92 -9.86
C LEU A 56 2.22 10.77 -10.27
N ILE A 57 3.54 10.96 -10.23
CA ILE A 57 4.50 9.90 -10.53
C ILE A 57 4.37 8.76 -9.51
N SER A 58 4.31 9.08 -8.22
CA SER A 58 4.11 8.10 -7.16
C SER A 58 2.80 7.32 -7.31
N LEU A 59 1.69 8.01 -7.62
CA LEU A 59 0.39 7.38 -7.89
C LEU A 59 0.41 6.47 -9.12
N GLN A 60 1.08 6.87 -10.20
CA GLN A 60 1.23 6.03 -11.40
C GLN A 60 1.99 4.74 -11.09
N ARG A 61 3.06 4.82 -10.29
CA ARG A 61 3.82 3.64 -9.85
C ARG A 61 2.96 2.69 -9.01
N VAL A 62 2.24 3.24 -8.02
CA VAL A 62 1.32 2.45 -7.19
C VAL A 62 0.26 1.79 -8.06
N ALA A 63 -0.41 2.55 -8.91
CA ALA A 63 -1.43 2.02 -9.79
C ALA A 63 -0.90 0.90 -10.69
N GLY A 64 0.28 1.10 -11.31
CA GLY A 64 0.91 0.09 -12.16
C GLY A 64 1.26 -1.19 -11.42
N GLY A 65 2.01 -1.10 -10.32
CA GLY A 65 2.40 -2.27 -9.52
C GLY A 65 1.22 -2.99 -8.88
N PHE A 66 0.24 -2.24 -8.36
CA PHE A 66 -0.99 -2.78 -7.79
C PHE A 66 -1.84 -3.49 -8.85
N LEU A 67 -2.05 -2.89 -10.03
CA LEU A 67 -2.81 -3.53 -11.11
C LEU A 67 -2.14 -4.81 -11.60
N CYS A 68 -0.82 -4.81 -11.75
CA CYS A 68 -0.07 -6.04 -12.04
C CYS A 68 -0.32 -7.12 -10.99
N SER A 69 -0.32 -6.72 -9.72
CA SER A 69 -0.64 -7.63 -8.61
C SER A 69 -2.08 -8.16 -8.69
N VAL A 70 -3.05 -7.32 -8.97
CA VAL A 70 -4.47 -7.72 -9.13
C VAL A 70 -4.61 -8.75 -10.25
N VAL A 71 -4.01 -8.49 -11.42
CA VAL A 71 -4.09 -9.40 -12.58
C VAL A 71 -3.52 -10.78 -12.29
N VAL A 72 -2.50 -10.89 -11.43
CA VAL A 72 -1.87 -12.18 -11.09
C VAL A 72 -2.48 -12.80 -9.84
N ALA A 73 -2.66 -12.03 -8.77
CA ALA A 73 -3.09 -12.55 -7.47
C ALA A 73 -4.54 -13.06 -7.46
N LEU A 74 -5.47 -12.36 -8.14
CA LEU A 74 -6.87 -12.78 -8.18
C LEU A 74 -7.04 -14.13 -8.89
N PRO A 75 -6.57 -14.33 -10.14
CA PRO A 75 -6.71 -15.63 -10.78
C PRO A 75 -6.01 -16.75 -10.02
N LEU A 76 -4.80 -16.47 -9.51
CA LEU A 76 -4.03 -17.46 -8.76
C LEU A 76 -4.73 -17.84 -7.45
N GLY A 77 -5.28 -16.86 -6.72
CA GLY A 77 -6.05 -17.08 -5.50
C GLY A 77 -7.32 -17.89 -5.75
N ILE A 78 -8.05 -17.60 -6.83
CA ILE A 78 -9.23 -18.35 -7.24
C ILE A 78 -8.85 -19.79 -7.60
N LEU A 79 -7.81 -20.00 -8.40
CA LEU A 79 -7.37 -21.32 -8.81
C LEU A 79 -6.91 -22.18 -7.61
N CYS A 80 -6.10 -21.62 -6.73
CA CYS A 80 -5.66 -22.30 -5.51
C CYS A 80 -6.83 -22.58 -4.54
N GLY A 81 -7.78 -21.65 -4.43
CA GLY A 81 -8.96 -21.85 -3.57
C GLY A 81 -9.92 -22.94 -4.05
N ARG A 82 -9.94 -23.19 -5.37
CA ARG A 82 -10.84 -24.19 -5.99
C ARG A 82 -10.22 -25.56 -6.14
N SER A 83 -8.93 -25.65 -6.39
CA SER A 83 -8.23 -26.91 -6.70
C SER A 83 -7.17 -27.23 -5.66
N ASN A 84 -7.42 -28.26 -4.86
CA ASN A 84 -6.44 -28.73 -3.88
C ASN A 84 -5.14 -29.23 -4.55
N SER A 85 -5.24 -29.85 -5.73
CA SER A 85 -4.05 -30.28 -6.46
C SER A 85 -3.22 -29.07 -6.91
N PHE A 86 -3.84 -28.07 -7.51
CA PHE A 86 -3.14 -26.85 -7.92
C PHE A 86 -2.52 -26.12 -6.71
N GLN A 87 -3.28 -26.03 -5.61
CA GLN A 87 -2.77 -25.51 -4.35
C GLN A 87 -1.52 -26.26 -3.90
N SER A 88 -1.51 -27.58 -3.88
CA SER A 88 -0.37 -28.37 -3.40
C SER A 88 0.92 -28.13 -4.19
N TYR A 89 0.82 -27.83 -5.47
CA TYR A 89 1.98 -27.48 -6.31
C TYR A 89 2.47 -26.06 -6.08
N CYS A 90 1.56 -25.08 -5.96
CA CYS A 90 1.94 -23.66 -5.84
C CYS A 90 2.30 -23.27 -4.40
N TRP A 91 1.68 -23.89 -3.39
CA TRP A 91 1.78 -23.47 -2.01
C TRP A 91 3.21 -23.41 -1.46
N PRO A 92 4.09 -24.41 -1.66
CA PRO A 92 5.44 -24.36 -1.09
C PRO A 92 6.25 -23.16 -1.61
N ILE A 93 6.10 -22.82 -2.89
CA ILE A 93 6.78 -21.67 -3.51
C ILE A 93 6.22 -20.36 -2.98
N LEU A 94 4.88 -20.25 -2.93
CA LEU A 94 4.22 -19.05 -2.43
C LEU A 94 4.50 -18.83 -0.94
N GLU A 95 4.52 -19.88 -0.16
CA GLU A 95 4.85 -19.82 1.27
C GLU A 95 6.29 -19.35 1.49
N PHE A 96 7.25 -19.85 0.72
CA PHE A 96 8.63 -19.38 0.77
C PHE A 96 8.73 -17.89 0.41
N LEU A 97 8.13 -17.48 -0.71
CA LEU A 97 8.19 -16.09 -1.19
C LEU A 97 7.51 -15.12 -0.21
N ARG A 98 6.44 -15.53 0.45
CA ARG A 98 5.73 -14.71 1.44
C ARG A 98 6.61 -14.28 2.62
N HIS A 99 7.57 -15.12 3.01
CA HIS A 99 8.46 -14.82 4.14
C HIS A 99 9.60 -13.88 3.76
N VAL A 100 9.81 -13.59 2.49
CA VAL A 100 10.80 -12.60 2.05
C VAL A 100 10.20 -11.20 2.19
N PRO A 101 10.71 -10.34 3.10
CA PRO A 101 10.22 -8.98 3.25
C PRO A 101 10.51 -8.18 1.96
N PRO A 102 9.51 -7.57 1.30
CA PRO A 102 9.72 -6.85 0.04
C PRO A 102 10.76 -5.74 0.15
N LEU A 103 10.80 -5.02 1.28
CA LEU A 103 11.77 -3.95 1.52
C LEU A 103 13.20 -4.48 1.68
N ALA A 104 13.40 -5.65 2.27
CA ALA A 104 14.72 -6.28 2.37
C ALA A 104 15.22 -6.80 1.01
N ALA A 105 14.32 -7.08 0.08
CA ALA A 105 14.65 -7.53 -1.27
C ALA A 105 15.05 -6.39 -2.22
N ILE A 106 14.87 -5.10 -1.83
CA ILE A 106 15.13 -3.95 -2.70
C ILE A 106 16.54 -3.97 -3.32
N PRO A 107 17.64 -4.20 -2.58
CA PRO A 107 18.96 -4.22 -3.20
C PRO A 107 19.13 -5.30 -4.27
N LEU A 108 18.52 -6.47 -4.04
CA LEU A 108 18.54 -7.58 -4.99
C LEU A 108 17.71 -7.27 -6.24
N ILE A 109 16.54 -6.66 -6.05
CA ILE A 109 15.66 -6.25 -7.16
C ILE A 109 16.34 -5.18 -8.01
N ILE A 110 17.03 -4.22 -7.40
CA ILE A 110 17.81 -3.20 -8.12
C ILE A 110 18.96 -3.85 -8.88
N LEU A 111 19.63 -4.83 -8.32
CA LEU A 111 20.70 -5.57 -9.00
C LEU A 111 20.20 -6.30 -10.26
N TRP A 112 18.98 -6.85 -10.24
CA TRP A 112 18.42 -7.59 -11.36
C TRP A 112 17.70 -6.71 -12.40
N PHE A 113 17.00 -5.67 -11.95
CA PHE A 113 16.14 -4.82 -12.80
C PHE A 113 16.70 -3.41 -13.02
N GLY A 114 17.84 -3.06 -12.38
CA GLY A 114 18.40 -1.72 -12.45
C GLY A 114 17.65 -0.72 -11.55
N ILE A 115 18.09 0.56 -11.61
CA ILE A 115 17.50 1.69 -10.86
C ILE A 115 16.29 2.28 -11.61
N ASP A 116 15.75 1.57 -12.60
CA ASP A 116 14.66 2.02 -13.46
C ASP A 116 13.27 1.86 -12.81
N GLU A 117 12.23 2.26 -13.54
CA GLU A 117 10.83 2.13 -13.11
C GLU A 117 10.43 0.67 -12.86
N GLY A 118 11.04 -0.29 -13.59
CA GLY A 118 10.78 -1.71 -13.43
C GLY A 118 11.02 -2.23 -12.02
N SER A 119 12.12 -1.83 -11.38
CA SER A 119 12.44 -2.26 -10.01
C SER A 119 11.38 -1.78 -9.02
N LYS A 120 10.88 -0.55 -9.14
CA LYS A 120 9.84 0.02 -8.29
C LYS A 120 8.51 -0.72 -8.45
N LEU A 121 8.11 -1.01 -9.70
CA LEU A 121 6.90 -1.78 -9.98
C LEU A 121 6.97 -3.19 -9.40
N VAL A 122 8.12 -3.87 -9.47
CA VAL A 122 8.32 -5.21 -8.88
C VAL A 122 8.21 -5.15 -7.35
N ILE A 123 8.78 -4.14 -6.69
CA ILE A 123 8.69 -3.99 -5.23
C ILE A 123 7.23 -3.79 -4.81
N ILE A 124 6.49 -2.92 -5.49
CA ILE A 124 5.07 -2.67 -5.22
C ILE A 124 4.25 -3.93 -5.48
N PHE A 125 4.51 -4.62 -6.60
CA PHE A 125 3.86 -5.89 -6.93
C PHE A 125 4.05 -6.92 -5.81
N LEU A 126 5.28 -7.15 -5.35
CA LEU A 126 5.56 -8.13 -4.30
C LEU A 126 4.87 -7.79 -2.97
N ALA A 127 4.82 -6.51 -2.61
CA ALA A 127 4.17 -6.05 -1.39
C ALA A 127 2.64 -6.24 -1.43
N SER A 128 2.02 -5.99 -2.59
CA SER A 128 0.56 -6.04 -2.76
C SER A 128 0.03 -7.43 -3.13
N PHE A 129 0.87 -8.30 -3.68
CA PHE A 129 0.46 -9.62 -4.18
C PHE A 129 -0.09 -10.52 -3.07
N PHE A 130 0.67 -10.70 -1.98
CA PHE A 130 0.31 -11.67 -0.95
C PHE A 130 -0.96 -11.32 -0.17
N PRO A 131 -1.21 -10.08 0.26
CA PRO A 131 -2.47 -9.74 0.92
C PRO A 131 -3.68 -10.03 0.03
N LEU A 132 -3.62 -9.69 -1.25
CA LEU A 132 -4.71 -9.95 -2.18
C LEU A 132 -4.88 -11.45 -2.46
N PHE A 133 -3.78 -12.14 -2.75
CA PHE A 133 -3.79 -13.59 -3.00
C PHE A 133 -4.40 -14.36 -1.84
N LEU A 134 -3.95 -14.12 -0.61
CA LEU A 134 -4.38 -14.86 0.58
C LEU A 134 -5.86 -14.60 0.91
N ASN A 135 -6.31 -13.35 0.81
CA ASN A 135 -7.72 -13.02 1.04
C ASN A 135 -8.61 -13.63 -0.04
N THR A 136 -8.19 -13.59 -1.30
CA THR A 136 -8.92 -14.23 -2.41
C THR A 136 -8.99 -15.74 -2.22
N TYR A 137 -7.87 -16.39 -1.93
CA TYR A 137 -7.78 -17.81 -1.65
C TYR A 137 -8.70 -18.21 -0.49
N SER A 138 -8.61 -17.49 0.64
CA SER A 138 -9.42 -17.77 1.83
C SER A 138 -10.90 -17.54 1.58
N GLY A 139 -11.27 -16.50 0.84
CA GLY A 139 -12.66 -16.22 0.47
C GLY A 139 -13.28 -17.31 -0.40
N ILE A 140 -12.54 -17.80 -1.40
CA ILE A 140 -13.00 -18.89 -2.28
C ILE A 140 -13.08 -20.22 -1.51
N LYS A 141 -12.07 -20.55 -0.71
CA LYS A 141 -12.02 -21.81 0.05
C LYS A 141 -13.00 -21.82 1.22
N GLY A 142 -13.31 -20.67 1.80
CA GLY A 142 -14.27 -20.48 2.88
C GLY A 142 -15.74 -20.48 2.45
N CYS A 143 -16.04 -20.67 1.15
CA CYS A 143 -17.41 -20.77 0.67
C CYS A 143 -18.15 -21.94 1.35
N ASP A 144 -19.38 -21.67 1.85
CA ASP A 144 -20.20 -22.66 2.54
C ASP A 144 -20.42 -23.90 1.65
N ARG A 145 -20.11 -25.08 2.21
CA ARG A 145 -20.30 -26.37 1.56
C ARG A 145 -21.75 -26.63 1.16
N LYS A 146 -22.69 -26.14 1.97
CA LYS A 146 -24.12 -26.26 1.65
C LYS A 146 -24.50 -25.57 0.36
N LEU A 147 -23.94 -24.37 0.11
CA LEU A 147 -24.14 -23.65 -1.15
C LEU A 147 -23.57 -24.42 -2.35
N LEU A 148 -22.42 -25.06 -2.17
CA LEU A 148 -21.82 -25.89 -3.21
C LEU A 148 -22.64 -27.16 -3.48
N GLU A 149 -23.25 -27.75 -2.45
CA GLU A 149 -24.17 -28.90 -2.58
C GLU A 149 -25.44 -28.51 -3.34
N VAL A 150 -26.02 -27.36 -3.05
CA VAL A 150 -27.18 -26.82 -3.81
C VAL A 150 -26.80 -26.63 -5.28
N GLY A 151 -25.64 -26.07 -5.57
CA GLY A 151 -25.16 -25.92 -6.94
C GLY A 151 -24.99 -27.26 -7.66
N ARG A 152 -24.52 -28.30 -6.95
CA ARG A 152 -24.44 -29.68 -7.49
C ARG A 152 -25.83 -30.29 -7.75
N SER A 153 -26.76 -30.08 -6.85
CA SER A 153 -28.16 -30.55 -7.01
C SER A 153 -28.84 -29.88 -8.20
N LEU A 154 -28.48 -28.65 -8.53
CA LEU A 154 -28.92 -27.92 -9.71
C LEU A 154 -28.10 -28.27 -10.99
N HIS A 155 -27.21 -29.26 -10.92
CA HIS A 155 -26.34 -29.69 -12.01
C HIS A 155 -25.44 -28.57 -12.58
N PHE A 156 -25.04 -27.61 -11.73
CA PHE A 156 -24.13 -26.56 -12.15
C PHE A 156 -22.77 -27.13 -12.54
N THR A 157 -22.27 -26.68 -13.68
CA THR A 157 -20.90 -26.96 -14.11
C THR A 157 -19.89 -26.32 -13.14
N ALA A 158 -18.65 -26.77 -13.14
CA ALA A 158 -17.58 -26.21 -12.30
C ALA A 158 -17.42 -24.69 -12.51
N TRP A 159 -17.60 -24.20 -13.74
CA TRP A 159 -17.58 -22.76 -14.05
C TRP A 159 -18.78 -22.00 -13.47
N GLN A 160 -19.97 -22.56 -13.58
CA GLN A 160 -21.18 -21.98 -13.00
C GLN A 160 -21.10 -21.91 -11.47
N GLN A 161 -20.60 -22.98 -10.81
CA GLN A 161 -20.37 -22.95 -9.36
C GLN A 161 -19.36 -21.86 -8.97
N ALA A 162 -18.27 -21.70 -9.73
CA ALA A 162 -17.30 -20.64 -9.49
C ALA A 162 -17.93 -19.26 -9.58
N ARG A 163 -18.62 -18.99 -10.70
CA ARG A 163 -19.13 -17.66 -11.03
C ARG A 163 -20.36 -17.27 -10.21
N LEU A 164 -21.26 -18.21 -9.95
CA LEU A 164 -22.56 -17.94 -9.34
C LEU A 164 -22.59 -18.17 -7.83
N ILE A 165 -21.64 -18.95 -7.29
CA ILE A 165 -21.62 -19.30 -5.86
C ILE A 165 -20.33 -18.83 -5.20
N GLN A 166 -19.16 -19.36 -5.63
CA GLN A 166 -17.91 -19.13 -4.92
C GLN A 166 -17.41 -17.69 -5.03
N LEU A 167 -17.46 -17.11 -6.23
CA LEU A 167 -16.97 -15.74 -6.46
C LEU A 167 -17.83 -14.69 -5.72
N PRO A 168 -19.20 -14.73 -5.79
CA PRO A 168 -20.02 -13.84 -4.98
C PRO A 168 -19.82 -14.00 -3.47
N ALA A 169 -19.68 -15.25 -2.99
CA ALA A 169 -19.41 -15.51 -1.58
C ALA A 169 -18.02 -14.98 -1.13
N ALA A 170 -17.04 -14.96 -2.03
CA ALA A 170 -15.69 -14.48 -1.75
C ALA A 170 -15.53 -12.96 -1.89
N LEU A 171 -16.49 -12.25 -2.51
CA LEU A 171 -16.36 -10.79 -2.75
C LEU A 171 -16.00 -9.97 -1.50
N PRO A 172 -16.58 -10.19 -0.31
CA PRO A 172 -16.19 -9.45 0.88
C PRO A 172 -14.71 -9.64 1.24
N ALA A 173 -14.22 -10.88 1.17
CA ALA A 173 -12.81 -11.18 1.44
C ALA A 173 -11.87 -10.59 0.37
N ILE A 174 -12.28 -10.63 -0.90
CA ILE A 174 -11.55 -10.01 -2.00
C ILE A 174 -11.48 -8.50 -1.81
N ALA A 175 -12.57 -7.85 -1.40
CA ALA A 175 -12.59 -6.41 -1.12
C ALA A 175 -11.61 -6.03 -0.01
N VAL A 176 -11.58 -6.78 1.09
CA VAL A 176 -10.58 -6.60 2.16
C VAL A 176 -9.17 -6.82 1.61
N GLY A 177 -8.96 -7.85 0.79
CA GLY A 177 -7.69 -8.11 0.14
C GLY A 177 -7.21 -6.96 -0.74
N LEU A 178 -8.09 -6.35 -1.52
CA LEU A 178 -7.80 -5.18 -2.36
C LEU A 178 -7.42 -3.96 -1.51
N GLN A 179 -8.18 -3.69 -0.45
CA GLN A 179 -7.90 -2.58 0.47
C GLN A 179 -6.53 -2.73 1.12
N LEU A 180 -6.26 -3.89 1.73
CA LEU A 180 -4.96 -4.18 2.34
C LEU A 180 -3.81 -4.08 1.34
N SER A 181 -3.99 -4.63 0.13
CA SER A 181 -2.98 -4.60 -0.92
C SER A 181 -2.65 -3.19 -1.37
N LEU A 182 -3.64 -2.32 -1.46
CA LEU A 182 -3.44 -0.90 -1.81
C LEU A 182 -2.60 -0.20 -0.74
N GLY A 183 -2.92 -0.38 0.55
CA GLY A 183 -2.14 0.16 1.66
C GLY A 183 -0.70 -0.37 1.69
N TYR A 184 -0.49 -1.67 1.44
CA TYR A 184 0.86 -2.23 1.33
C TYR A 184 1.63 -1.71 0.11
N SER A 185 0.94 -1.47 -1.02
CA SER A 185 1.53 -0.86 -2.23
C SER A 185 2.10 0.52 -1.92
N TRP A 186 1.31 1.34 -1.22
CA TRP A 186 1.70 2.69 -0.83
C TRP A 186 2.92 2.70 0.10
N ARG A 187 2.91 1.86 1.13
CA ARG A 187 4.05 1.73 2.06
C ARG A 187 5.33 1.24 1.36
N ALA A 188 5.21 0.28 0.45
CA ALA A 188 6.36 -0.26 -0.28
C ALA A 188 6.94 0.75 -1.27
N LEU A 189 6.10 1.59 -1.88
CA LEU A 189 6.52 2.66 -2.77
C LEU A 189 7.53 3.59 -2.10
N ILE A 190 7.29 4.01 -0.83
CA ILE A 190 8.20 4.90 -0.10
C ILE A 190 9.61 4.33 -0.07
N GLY A 191 9.73 3.06 0.37
CA GLY A 191 11.02 2.38 0.43
C GLY A 191 11.70 2.29 -0.94
N ALA A 192 10.93 2.01 -2.00
CA ALA A 192 11.44 1.97 -3.35
C ALA A 192 11.90 3.34 -3.86
N GLU A 193 11.15 4.40 -3.56
CA GLU A 193 11.50 5.76 -4.00
C GLU A 193 12.65 6.37 -3.20
N LEU A 194 12.78 6.08 -1.92
CA LEU A 194 13.90 6.55 -1.10
C LEU A 194 15.25 5.96 -1.55
N ILE A 195 15.26 4.74 -2.10
CA ILE A 195 16.51 4.06 -2.44
C ILE A 195 16.86 4.21 -3.91
N ALA A 196 15.87 4.20 -4.80
CA ALA A 196 16.12 4.01 -6.23
C ALA A 196 15.34 4.95 -7.15
N ALA A 197 14.94 6.14 -6.69
CA ALA A 197 14.18 7.06 -7.53
C ALA A 197 14.93 8.35 -7.83
N SER A 198 14.61 8.96 -8.98
CA SER A 198 14.94 10.32 -9.38
C SER A 198 13.73 11.26 -9.38
N SER A 199 12.57 10.74 -8.97
CA SER A 199 11.29 11.47 -8.93
C SER A 199 10.30 10.71 -8.04
N GLY A 200 9.24 11.35 -7.59
CA GLY A 200 8.25 10.82 -6.67
C GLY A 200 8.35 11.45 -5.29
N ILE A 201 7.38 11.17 -4.41
CA ILE A 201 7.32 11.79 -3.08
C ILE A 201 8.50 11.31 -2.21
N GLY A 202 8.86 10.02 -2.26
CA GLY A 202 10.02 9.50 -1.53
C GLY A 202 11.33 10.15 -1.97
N TYR A 203 11.52 10.35 -3.28
CA TYR A 203 12.64 11.11 -3.81
C TYR A 203 12.63 12.57 -3.30
N MET A 204 11.48 13.24 -3.33
CA MET A 204 11.36 14.62 -2.82
C MET A 204 11.77 14.72 -1.35
N ILE A 205 11.43 13.72 -0.53
CA ILE A 205 11.84 13.64 0.88
C ILE A 205 13.35 13.48 1.00
N LEU A 206 13.96 12.57 0.24
CA LEU A 206 15.41 12.32 0.27
C LEU A 206 16.21 13.52 -0.22
N ASP A 207 15.77 14.14 -1.32
CA ASP A 207 16.39 15.33 -1.89
C ASP A 207 16.33 16.52 -0.89
N ALA A 208 15.18 16.70 -0.25
CA ALA A 208 15.00 17.70 0.81
C ALA A 208 15.89 17.43 2.04
N GLU A 209 16.07 16.17 2.42
CA GLU A 209 16.99 15.77 3.50
C GLU A 209 18.43 16.15 3.14
N GLN A 210 18.89 15.82 1.92
CA GLN A 210 20.23 16.16 1.44
C GLN A 210 20.44 17.69 1.34
N MET A 211 19.40 18.44 0.98
CA MET A 211 19.41 19.90 0.95
C MET A 211 19.23 20.54 2.33
N SER A 212 19.08 19.73 3.38
CA SER A 212 18.84 20.22 4.73
C SER A 212 17.58 21.08 4.86
N ARG A 213 16.48 20.65 4.19
CA ARG A 213 15.16 21.26 4.16
C ARG A 213 14.13 20.41 4.91
N PRO A 214 14.18 20.36 6.26
CA PRO A 214 13.28 19.53 7.07
C PRO A 214 11.82 19.95 6.96
N ASP A 215 11.53 21.17 6.55
CA ASP A 215 10.18 21.66 6.24
C ASP A 215 9.54 20.87 5.07
N ILE A 216 10.28 20.60 4.00
CA ILE A 216 9.83 19.78 2.87
C ILE A 216 9.73 18.31 3.28
N VAL A 217 10.69 17.81 4.07
CA VAL A 217 10.65 16.44 4.61
C VAL A 217 9.36 16.22 5.39
N LEU A 218 8.99 17.15 6.28
CA LEU A 218 7.75 17.07 7.06
C LEU A 218 6.50 17.11 6.18
N VAL A 219 6.46 17.94 5.13
CA VAL A 219 5.35 17.95 4.17
C VAL A 219 5.20 16.59 3.50
N GLY A 220 6.30 16.00 3.03
CA GLY A 220 6.30 14.67 2.43
C GLY A 220 5.84 13.59 3.41
N CYS A 221 6.36 13.58 4.65
CA CYS A 221 5.96 12.65 5.69
C CYS A 221 4.47 12.75 6.03
N LEU A 222 3.91 13.98 6.13
CA LEU A 222 2.48 14.17 6.42
C LEU A 222 1.58 13.65 5.30
N LEU A 223 2.00 13.72 4.03
CA LEU A 223 1.26 13.11 2.92
C LEU A 223 1.20 11.59 3.03
N TYR A 224 2.25 10.95 3.54
CA TYR A 224 2.25 9.50 3.75
C TYR A 224 1.42 9.05 4.95
N THR A 225 1.24 9.90 5.96
CA THR A 225 0.44 9.56 7.15
C THR A 225 -1.05 9.72 6.93
N SER A 226 -1.50 10.53 5.96
CA SER A 226 -2.93 10.74 5.71
C SER A 226 -3.65 9.48 5.25
N ASP A 227 -2.94 8.53 4.62
CA ASP A 227 -3.50 7.26 4.14
C ASP A 227 -3.66 6.21 5.27
N ALA A 228 -2.98 6.39 6.40
CA ALA A 228 -3.08 5.50 7.56
C ALA A 228 -4.28 5.82 8.48
N ALA A 229 -4.99 6.90 8.24
CA ALA A 229 -6.12 7.35 9.06
C ALA A 229 -7.48 6.79 8.56
N ASP A 230 -7.52 6.12 7.40
CA ASP A 230 -8.74 5.54 6.80
C ASP A 230 -8.90 4.02 7.08
N GLU A 231 -8.06 3.42 7.92
CA GLU A 231 -8.24 2.10 8.53
C GLU A 231 -8.92 2.25 9.92
#